data_dd3a6b39fd33580f115416dc5e80aeaf
#
_entry.id   dd3a6b39fd33580f115416dc5e80aeaf
#
_cell.length_a   1.000
_cell.length_b   1.000
_cell.length_c   1.000
_cell.angle_alpha   90.00
_cell.angle_beta   90.00
_cell.angle_gamma   90.00
#
_symmetry.space_group_name_H-M   'P 1'
#
loop_
_entity.id
_entity.type
_entity.pdbx_description
1 polymer ?
#
loop_
_entity_poly.entity_id
_entity_poly.type
_entity_poly.pdbx_seq_one_letter_code
_entity_poly.pdbx_strand_id
1 'polypeptide(L)'
;MEELEVELERARGLDVADLADAIEAIGFECTRCGACCKSEDDDPHTATVFPGEVRELEDETERDWREVARPMPYGLDEDGTGETFEWALQTAACGDCTFYEEDKDGTGACTVHDSRPLICETYPFSVALGGTSQPMGEAVDESGMVRAHECEGLGRDISRENAESLAEALKERAVRDIEEAIAVRDNYEPADPAPDETVVHDSEGAKRPDGTAYETRP
;
A
#
# COMPACT_ATOMS: atom_id res chain seq x y z
N MET A 1 -21.83 9.09 -0.69
CA MET A 1 -20.78 8.16 -0.23
C MET A 1 -21.49 6.90 0.17
N GLU A 2 -21.14 5.79 -0.38
CA GLU A 2 -21.63 4.50 0.13
C GLU A 2 -21.04 4.25 1.52
N GLU A 3 -21.75 3.47 2.32
CA GLU A 3 -21.22 3.06 3.61
C GLU A 3 -20.10 2.04 3.37
N LEU A 4 -19.00 2.15 4.10
CA LEU A 4 -17.83 1.25 3.98
C LEU A 4 -18.22 -0.23 4.10
N GLU A 5 -19.20 -0.54 4.91
CA GLU A 5 -19.75 -1.88 5.10
C GLU A 5 -20.37 -2.46 3.82
N VAL A 6 -21.04 -1.63 3.02
CA VAL A 6 -21.60 -2.06 1.71
C VAL A 6 -20.48 -2.31 0.71
N GLU A 7 -19.47 -1.47 0.74
CA GLU A 7 -18.28 -1.63 -0.11
C GLU A 7 -17.49 -2.88 0.28
N LEU A 8 -17.35 -3.15 1.58
CA LEU A 8 -16.72 -4.36 2.11
C LEU A 8 -17.43 -5.64 1.64
N GLU A 9 -18.76 -5.67 1.68
CA GLU A 9 -19.52 -6.81 1.17
C GLU A 9 -19.32 -7.01 -0.34
N ARG A 10 -19.16 -5.95 -1.11
CA ARG A 10 -18.80 -6.03 -2.53
C ARG A 10 -17.40 -6.60 -2.73
N ALA A 11 -16.41 -6.11 -1.96
CA ALA A 11 -15.05 -6.61 -2.02
C ALA A 11 -14.98 -8.11 -1.70
N ARG A 12 -15.68 -8.54 -0.65
CA ARG A 12 -15.79 -9.97 -0.29
C ARG A 12 -16.46 -10.80 -1.36
N GLY A 13 -17.43 -10.22 -2.08
CA GLY A 13 -18.17 -10.83 -3.17
C GLY A 13 -17.43 -10.90 -4.50
N LEU A 14 -16.24 -10.33 -4.63
CA LEU A 14 -15.43 -10.40 -5.86
C LEU A 14 -15.14 -11.84 -6.24
N ASP A 15 -15.35 -12.18 -7.51
CA ASP A 15 -14.99 -13.48 -8.07
C ASP A 15 -13.53 -13.47 -8.54
N VAL A 16 -12.72 -14.35 -8.00
CA VAL A 16 -11.29 -14.45 -8.32
C VAL A 16 -11.08 -14.81 -9.79
N ALA A 17 -11.94 -15.66 -10.38
CA ALA A 17 -11.81 -16.03 -11.77
C ALA A 17 -12.09 -14.86 -12.71
N ASP A 18 -13.09 -14.01 -12.39
CA ASP A 18 -13.39 -12.80 -13.16
C ASP A 18 -12.24 -11.78 -13.07
N LEU A 19 -11.62 -11.64 -11.89
CA LEU A 19 -10.43 -10.79 -11.71
C LEU A 19 -9.24 -11.34 -12.50
N ALA A 20 -9.01 -12.65 -12.46
CA ALA A 20 -7.94 -13.29 -13.21
C ALA A 20 -8.13 -13.16 -14.72
N ASP A 21 -9.36 -13.30 -15.22
CA ASP A 21 -9.68 -13.08 -16.64
C ASP A 21 -9.36 -11.64 -17.09
N ALA A 22 -9.66 -10.66 -16.23
CA ALA A 22 -9.33 -9.27 -16.50
C ALA A 22 -7.80 -9.02 -16.49
N ILE A 23 -7.08 -9.60 -15.53
CA ILE A 23 -5.62 -9.51 -15.45
C ILE A 23 -4.97 -10.16 -16.67
N GLU A 24 -5.43 -11.35 -17.10
CA GLU A 24 -4.94 -12.00 -18.33
C GLU A 24 -5.21 -11.16 -19.57
N ALA A 25 -6.37 -10.51 -19.65
CA ALA A 25 -6.73 -9.65 -20.80
C ALA A 25 -5.84 -8.41 -20.88
N ILE A 26 -5.44 -7.83 -19.74
CA ILE A 26 -4.50 -6.70 -19.68
C ILE A 26 -3.08 -7.20 -19.95
N GLY A 27 -2.69 -8.31 -19.33
CA GLY A 27 -1.37 -8.90 -19.41
C GLY A 27 -0.34 -8.20 -18.50
N PHE A 28 0.52 -8.98 -17.83
CA PHE A 28 1.54 -8.43 -16.96
C PHE A 28 2.68 -9.41 -16.67
N GLU A 29 3.91 -8.91 -16.74
CA GLU A 29 5.11 -9.58 -16.24
C GLU A 29 6.07 -8.53 -15.67
N CYS A 30 6.45 -8.68 -14.40
CA CYS A 30 7.39 -7.76 -13.76
C CYS A 30 8.75 -7.80 -14.45
N THR A 31 9.19 -6.66 -15.00
CA THR A 31 10.49 -6.50 -15.67
C THR A 31 11.64 -6.24 -14.70
N ARG A 32 11.34 -6.05 -13.41
CA ARG A 32 12.31 -5.64 -12.38
C ARG A 32 12.97 -4.28 -12.66
N CYS A 33 12.26 -3.38 -13.33
CA CYS A 33 12.77 -2.02 -13.61
C CYS A 33 12.93 -1.17 -12.34
N GLY A 34 12.25 -1.54 -11.25
CA GLY A 34 12.32 -0.84 -9.98
C GLY A 34 11.48 0.44 -9.90
N ALA A 35 10.78 0.85 -10.96
CA ALA A 35 10.02 2.10 -10.97
C ALA A 35 9.01 2.21 -9.81
N CYS A 36 8.33 1.11 -9.46
CA CYS A 36 7.41 1.07 -8.32
C CYS A 36 8.10 1.15 -6.93
N CYS A 37 9.41 1.06 -6.87
CA CYS A 37 10.20 1.12 -5.64
C CYS A 37 11.05 2.39 -5.53
N LYS A 38 11.12 3.18 -6.61
CA LYS A 38 11.91 4.41 -6.68
C LYS A 38 11.01 5.62 -6.44
N SER A 39 11.60 6.69 -5.93
CA SER A 39 10.96 8.00 -5.87
C SER A 39 11.33 8.82 -7.10
N GLU A 40 10.45 9.70 -7.52
CA GLU A 40 10.73 10.78 -8.46
C GLU A 40 10.73 12.12 -7.74
N ASP A 41 11.36 13.15 -8.31
CA ASP A 41 11.53 14.46 -7.67
C ASP A 41 10.21 15.08 -7.18
N ASP A 42 9.12 14.86 -7.93
CA ASP A 42 7.79 15.38 -7.63
C ASP A 42 6.80 14.29 -7.12
N ASP A 43 7.24 13.03 -7.03
CA ASP A 43 6.41 11.89 -6.60
C ASP A 43 7.21 10.98 -5.62
N PRO A 44 7.12 11.27 -4.31
CA PRO A 44 7.81 10.47 -3.31
C PRO A 44 7.20 9.06 -3.23
N HIS A 45 8.05 8.06 -3.01
CA HIS A 45 7.59 6.68 -2.78
C HIS A 45 6.67 6.62 -1.55
N THR A 46 5.39 6.32 -1.75
CA THR A 46 4.34 6.30 -0.71
C THR A 46 3.54 5.01 -0.71
N ALA A 47 4.19 3.87 -0.95
CA ALA A 47 3.53 2.57 -0.84
C ALA A 47 2.98 2.39 0.58
N THR A 48 1.66 2.29 0.70
CA THR A 48 0.96 2.10 1.99
C THR A 48 1.25 0.72 2.56
N VAL A 49 1.27 0.62 3.89
CA VAL A 49 1.50 -0.64 4.59
C VAL A 49 0.63 -0.70 5.85
N PHE A 50 -0.02 -1.84 6.07
CA PHE A 50 -0.86 -2.04 7.24
C PHE A 50 -0.04 -2.37 8.48
N PRO A 51 -0.54 -2.06 9.70
CA PRO A 51 0.19 -2.37 10.94
C PRO A 51 0.59 -3.84 11.09
N GLY A 52 -0.24 -4.76 10.59
CA GLY A 52 0.07 -6.19 10.57
C GLY A 52 1.26 -6.51 9.68
N GLU A 53 1.29 -5.94 8.47
CA GLU A 53 2.38 -6.14 7.51
C GLU A 53 3.71 -5.53 8.00
N VAL A 54 3.63 -4.40 8.72
CA VAL A 54 4.84 -3.82 9.34
C VAL A 54 5.46 -4.82 10.31
N ARG A 55 4.65 -5.46 11.18
CA ARG A 55 5.13 -6.47 12.12
C ARG A 55 5.69 -7.73 11.43
N GLU A 56 5.08 -8.17 10.35
CA GLU A 56 5.60 -9.28 9.54
C GLU A 56 6.97 -8.94 8.95
N LEU A 57 7.15 -7.71 8.46
CA LEU A 57 8.43 -7.24 7.97
C LEU A 57 9.47 -7.02 9.07
N GLU A 58 9.08 -6.59 10.28
CA GLU A 58 9.96 -6.54 11.46
C GLU A 58 10.50 -7.94 11.78
N ASP A 59 9.62 -8.93 11.84
CA ASP A 59 9.98 -10.33 12.13
C ASP A 59 10.88 -10.94 11.05
N GLU A 60 10.60 -10.68 9.79
CA GLU A 60 11.36 -11.21 8.64
C GLU A 60 12.76 -10.60 8.54
N THR A 61 12.89 -9.30 8.83
CA THR A 61 14.12 -8.55 8.55
C THR A 61 14.95 -8.23 9.80
N GLU A 62 14.46 -8.54 10.99
CA GLU A 62 15.03 -8.14 12.27
C GLU A 62 15.23 -6.60 12.40
N ARG A 63 14.43 -5.81 11.66
CA ARG A 63 14.40 -4.34 11.73
C ARG A 63 13.31 -3.89 12.70
N ASP A 64 13.44 -2.69 13.25
CA ASP A 64 12.38 -2.11 14.07
C ASP A 64 11.37 -1.31 13.20
N TRP A 65 10.25 -0.92 13.81
CA TRP A 65 9.14 -0.23 13.13
C TRP A 65 9.60 0.95 12.26
N ARG A 66 10.47 1.81 12.79
CA ARG A 66 10.95 3.00 12.07
C ARG A 66 11.86 2.69 10.89
N GLU A 67 12.43 1.53 10.86
CA GLU A 67 13.26 1.06 9.75
C GLU A 67 12.42 0.41 8.65
N VAL A 68 11.17 0.00 8.99
CA VAL A 68 10.21 -0.63 8.07
C VAL A 68 9.20 0.37 7.53
N ALA A 69 8.62 1.22 8.39
CA ALA A 69 7.55 2.13 8.05
C ALA A 69 7.79 3.54 8.57
N ARG A 70 7.13 4.50 7.93
CA ARG A 70 7.10 5.90 8.31
C ARG A 70 5.67 6.44 8.24
N PRO A 71 5.35 7.51 8.97
CA PRO A 71 4.08 8.21 8.78
C PRO A 71 3.87 8.60 7.32
N MET A 72 2.65 8.43 6.80
CA MET A 72 2.27 8.98 5.51
C MET A 72 2.45 10.51 5.54
N PRO A 73 3.06 11.14 4.52
CA PRO A 73 3.39 12.58 4.59
C PRO A 73 2.17 13.49 4.48
N TYR A 74 1.01 12.95 4.10
CA TYR A 74 -0.22 13.74 3.93
C TYR A 74 -0.85 14.10 5.28
N GLY A 75 -1.24 15.37 5.44
CA GLY A 75 -1.81 15.90 6.69
C GLY A 75 -0.78 16.44 7.68
N LEU A 76 0.50 16.30 7.38
CA LEU A 76 1.61 16.84 8.17
C LEU A 76 2.10 18.18 7.57
N ASP A 77 2.62 19.05 8.41
CA ASP A 77 3.29 20.27 7.97
C ASP A 77 4.74 20.00 7.50
N GLU A 78 5.45 21.04 7.08
CA GLU A 78 6.82 20.96 6.57
C GLU A 78 7.81 20.39 7.60
N ASP A 79 7.52 20.55 8.89
CA ASP A 79 8.34 20.05 9.99
C ASP A 79 7.90 18.64 10.45
N GLY A 80 6.89 18.05 9.79
CA GLY A 80 6.34 16.74 10.11
C GLY A 80 5.38 16.75 11.31
N THR A 81 4.94 17.92 11.77
CA THR A 81 3.97 18.03 12.86
C THR A 81 2.56 17.84 12.34
N GLY A 82 1.73 17.10 13.07
CA GLY A 82 0.32 16.95 12.76
C GLY A 82 -0.21 15.53 12.90
N GLU A 83 -1.37 15.33 12.31
CA GLU A 83 -2.05 14.02 12.27
C GLU A 83 -2.05 13.48 10.85
N THR A 84 -1.78 12.19 10.70
CA THR A 84 -1.89 11.46 9.43
C THR A 84 -2.61 10.14 9.67
N PHE A 85 -3.07 9.49 8.60
CA PHE A 85 -3.97 8.34 8.69
C PHE A 85 -3.37 7.13 8.02
N GLU A 86 -2.25 6.91 7.79
CA GLU A 86 -1.69 5.69 7.20
C GLU A 86 -0.18 5.62 7.44
N TRP A 87 0.34 4.42 7.26
CA TRP A 87 1.76 4.16 7.19
C TRP A 87 2.20 4.00 5.75
N ALA A 88 3.37 4.52 5.43
CA ALA A 88 4.08 4.23 4.20
C ALA A 88 5.32 3.40 4.50
N LEU A 89 5.75 2.58 3.55
CA LEU A 89 7.05 1.93 3.65
C LEU A 89 8.16 2.95 3.81
N GLN A 90 9.15 2.61 4.62
CA GLN A 90 10.30 3.48 4.88
C GLN A 90 11.15 3.62 3.61
N THR A 91 11.77 4.79 3.47
CA THR A 91 12.64 5.12 2.35
C THR A 91 14.08 5.33 2.77
N ALA A 92 15.01 4.99 1.90
CA ALA A 92 16.42 5.34 2.02
C ALA A 92 16.64 6.85 1.84
N ALA A 93 17.84 7.34 2.07
CA ALA A 93 18.18 8.75 1.92
C ALA A 93 18.00 9.30 0.49
N CYS A 94 17.99 8.44 -0.52
CA CYS A 94 17.69 8.80 -1.90
C CYS A 94 16.18 8.90 -2.20
N GLY A 95 15.32 8.52 -1.25
CA GLY A 95 13.86 8.49 -1.43
C GLY A 95 13.30 7.15 -1.87
N ASP A 96 14.11 6.24 -2.35
CA ASP A 96 13.70 4.91 -2.79
C ASP A 96 13.29 4.03 -1.60
N CYS A 97 12.45 3.03 -1.85
CA CYS A 97 12.04 2.05 -0.84
C CYS A 97 13.26 1.42 -0.14
N THR A 98 13.23 1.34 1.20
CA THR A 98 14.34 0.78 1.99
C THR A 98 14.63 -0.70 1.69
N PHE A 99 13.70 -1.41 1.05
CA PHE A 99 13.84 -2.82 0.64
C PHE A 99 14.23 -2.99 -0.82
N TYR A 100 14.48 -1.89 -1.54
CA TYR A 100 14.91 -1.93 -2.93
C TYR A 100 16.43 -2.01 -3.03
N GLU A 101 16.88 -2.93 -3.85
CA GLU A 101 18.28 -3.04 -4.27
C GLU A 101 18.35 -3.09 -5.80
N GLU A 102 19.43 -2.59 -6.37
CA GLU A 102 19.68 -2.62 -7.80
C GLU A 102 21.07 -3.20 -8.06
N ASP A 103 21.14 -4.12 -8.99
CA ASP A 103 22.40 -4.68 -9.41
C ASP A 103 23.16 -3.74 -10.38
N LYS A 104 24.37 -4.15 -10.79
CA LYS A 104 25.25 -3.33 -11.65
C LYS A 104 24.70 -3.15 -13.07
N ASP A 105 23.75 -3.99 -13.47
CA ASP A 105 23.14 -3.99 -14.80
C ASP A 105 21.80 -3.23 -14.79
N GLY A 106 21.42 -2.64 -13.64
CA GLY A 106 20.18 -1.88 -13.47
C GLY A 106 18.94 -2.75 -13.21
N THR A 107 19.14 -4.02 -12.87
CA THR A 107 18.01 -4.91 -12.53
C THR A 107 17.66 -4.74 -11.06
N GLY A 108 16.41 -4.37 -10.80
CA GLY A 108 15.90 -4.18 -9.45
C GLY A 108 15.54 -5.49 -8.75
N ALA A 109 15.66 -5.49 -7.44
CA ALA A 109 15.23 -6.57 -6.56
C ALA A 109 14.61 -6.00 -5.28
N CYS A 110 13.57 -6.66 -4.79
CA CYS A 110 13.02 -6.41 -3.47
C CYS A 110 13.61 -7.43 -2.49
N THR A 111 14.26 -6.98 -1.43
CA THR A 111 14.91 -7.86 -0.43
C THR A 111 13.90 -8.66 0.40
N VAL A 112 12.64 -8.21 0.43
CA VAL A 112 11.50 -8.87 1.10
C VAL A 112 10.46 -9.35 0.08
N HIS A 113 10.91 -9.83 -1.07
CA HIS A 113 10.01 -10.18 -2.19
C HIS A 113 8.90 -11.15 -1.81
N ASP A 114 9.18 -12.12 -0.97
CA ASP A 114 8.23 -13.17 -0.60
C ASP A 114 7.27 -12.71 0.53
N SER A 115 7.62 -11.63 1.22
CA SER A 115 6.86 -11.01 2.31
C SER A 115 6.44 -9.57 1.96
N ARG A 116 6.25 -9.27 0.67
CA ARG A 116 5.86 -7.92 0.22
C ARG A 116 4.48 -7.55 0.74
N PRO A 117 4.29 -6.29 1.18
CA PRO A 117 2.96 -5.79 1.44
C PRO A 117 2.02 -5.94 0.23
N LEU A 118 0.73 -6.12 0.49
CA LEU A 118 -0.30 -6.35 -0.53
C LEU A 118 -0.30 -5.28 -1.64
N ILE A 119 0.01 -4.02 -1.30
CA ILE A 119 0.13 -2.97 -2.31
C ILE A 119 1.26 -3.25 -3.31
N CYS A 120 2.40 -3.76 -2.83
CA CYS A 120 3.53 -4.10 -3.68
C CYS A 120 3.32 -5.39 -4.45
N GLU A 121 2.63 -6.36 -3.83
CA GLU A 121 2.31 -7.64 -4.46
C GLU A 121 1.34 -7.46 -5.63
N THR A 122 0.33 -6.62 -5.44
CA THR A 122 -0.75 -6.40 -6.42
C THR A 122 -0.43 -5.36 -7.47
N TYR A 123 0.63 -4.54 -7.32
CA TYR A 123 1.01 -3.56 -8.33
C TYR A 123 1.30 -4.24 -9.68
N PRO A 124 0.80 -3.75 -10.80
CA PRO A 124 0.19 -2.43 -11.03
C PRO A 124 -1.35 -2.40 -10.97
N PHE A 125 -1.99 -3.37 -10.34
CA PHE A 125 -3.44 -3.48 -10.37
C PHE A 125 -4.13 -2.92 -9.12
N SER A 126 -5.36 -2.42 -9.32
CA SER A 126 -6.30 -2.06 -8.27
C SER A 126 -7.72 -2.45 -8.66
N VAL A 127 -8.63 -2.47 -7.69
CA VAL A 127 -10.06 -2.77 -7.91
C VAL A 127 -10.90 -1.50 -7.76
N ALA A 128 -11.78 -1.25 -8.73
CA ALA A 128 -12.71 -0.13 -8.69
C ALA A 128 -13.99 -0.51 -7.92
N LEU A 129 -14.04 -0.23 -6.62
CA LEU A 129 -15.20 -0.55 -5.77
C LEU A 129 -16.12 0.64 -5.48
N GLY A 130 -15.69 1.87 -5.77
CA GLY A 130 -16.55 3.05 -5.68
C GLY A 130 -15.95 4.26 -4.99
N GLY A 131 -15.40 4.21 -3.79
CA GLY A 131 -14.97 5.41 -3.08
C GLY A 131 -13.65 5.33 -2.36
N THR A 132 -13.25 4.15 -1.97
CA THR A 132 -12.04 3.87 -1.18
C THR A 132 -10.94 3.22 -1.99
N SER A 133 -11.08 3.12 -3.32
CA SER A 133 -10.01 2.57 -4.15
C SER A 133 -8.74 3.39 -3.95
N GLN A 134 -7.69 2.70 -3.55
CA GLN A 134 -6.37 3.28 -3.26
C GLN A 134 -5.88 4.15 -4.41
N PRO A 135 -5.45 5.38 -4.14
CA PRO A 135 -4.79 6.18 -5.15
C PRO A 135 -3.41 5.57 -5.45
N MET A 136 -3.30 4.84 -6.53
CA MET A 136 -2.03 4.36 -7.07
C MET A 136 -1.57 5.20 -8.26
N GLY A 137 -1.89 6.48 -8.26
CA GLY A 137 -1.72 7.33 -9.42
C GLY A 137 -2.83 7.17 -10.47
N GLU A 138 -2.65 7.78 -11.63
CA GLU A 138 -3.61 7.70 -12.74
C GLU A 138 -3.63 6.30 -13.34
N ALA A 139 -4.82 5.72 -13.52
CA ALA A 139 -4.95 4.43 -14.18
C ALA A 139 -4.80 4.61 -15.70
N VAL A 140 -4.05 3.71 -16.32
CA VAL A 140 -3.87 3.66 -17.78
C VAL A 140 -4.88 2.72 -18.47
N ASP A 141 -5.50 1.81 -17.71
CA ASP A 141 -6.67 1.03 -18.13
C ASP A 141 -7.74 1.09 -17.04
N GLU A 142 -8.91 1.64 -17.38
CA GLU A 142 -10.08 1.79 -16.50
C GLU A 142 -11.32 1.09 -17.09
N SER A 143 -11.16 0.25 -18.09
CA SER A 143 -12.28 -0.31 -18.86
C SER A 143 -13.12 -1.32 -18.08
N GLY A 144 -12.65 -1.80 -16.93
CA GLY A 144 -13.30 -2.83 -16.13
C GLY A 144 -13.23 -2.59 -14.62
N MET A 145 -13.54 -3.64 -13.86
CA MET A 145 -13.41 -3.64 -12.41
C MET A 145 -11.94 -3.63 -11.96
N VAL A 146 -11.07 -4.32 -12.70
CA VAL A 146 -9.63 -4.25 -12.50
C VAL A 146 -9.09 -3.06 -13.29
N ARG A 147 -8.37 -2.19 -12.60
CA ARG A 147 -7.66 -1.06 -13.19
C ARG A 147 -6.17 -1.37 -13.24
N ALA A 148 -5.50 -0.91 -14.29
CA ALA A 148 -4.05 -0.98 -14.38
C ALA A 148 -3.44 0.41 -14.30
N HIS A 149 -2.36 0.53 -13.55
CA HIS A 149 -1.57 1.74 -13.39
C HIS A 149 -0.29 1.65 -14.21
N GLU A 150 0.38 2.77 -14.44
CA GLU A 150 1.55 2.83 -15.30
C GLU A 150 2.63 1.86 -14.85
N CYS A 151 3.00 0.92 -15.71
CA CYS A 151 4.05 -0.06 -15.47
C CYS A 151 4.61 -0.59 -16.78
N GLU A 152 5.93 -0.70 -16.87
CA GLU A 152 6.64 -1.25 -18.04
C GLU A 152 6.26 -2.71 -18.33
N GLY A 153 5.81 -3.43 -17.32
CA GLY A 153 5.42 -4.84 -17.41
C GLY A 153 4.04 -5.11 -18.02
N LEU A 154 3.22 -4.08 -18.24
CA LEU A 154 1.88 -4.25 -18.82
C LEU A 154 1.91 -4.74 -20.28
N GLY A 155 0.88 -5.46 -20.69
CA GLY A 155 0.73 -5.99 -22.05
C GLY A 155 1.63 -7.20 -22.35
N ARG A 156 2.25 -7.81 -21.35
CA ARG A 156 3.05 -9.03 -21.47
C ARG A 156 2.19 -10.25 -21.16
N ASP A 157 2.59 -11.40 -21.71
CA ASP A 157 1.88 -12.65 -21.45
C ASP A 157 2.02 -13.04 -19.96
N ILE A 158 0.88 -13.36 -19.33
CA ILE A 158 0.82 -13.90 -17.97
C ILE A 158 0.19 -15.29 -18.01
N SER A 159 0.70 -16.24 -17.22
CA SER A 159 0.06 -17.55 -17.11
C SER A 159 -1.23 -17.46 -16.28
N ARG A 160 -2.18 -18.36 -16.55
CA ARG A 160 -3.41 -18.45 -15.76
C ARG A 160 -3.13 -18.61 -14.26
N GLU A 161 -2.19 -19.45 -13.89
CA GLU A 161 -1.79 -19.68 -12.49
C GLU A 161 -1.32 -18.38 -11.82
N ASN A 162 -0.48 -17.60 -12.49
CA ASN A 162 0.00 -16.32 -11.98
C ASN A 162 -1.11 -15.27 -11.94
N ALA A 163 -2.02 -15.25 -12.91
CA ALA A 163 -3.16 -14.35 -12.92
C ALA A 163 -4.14 -14.67 -11.78
N GLU A 164 -4.39 -15.93 -11.47
CA GLU A 164 -5.20 -16.36 -10.34
C GLU A 164 -4.56 -16.00 -9.01
N SER A 165 -3.28 -16.25 -8.82
CA SER A 165 -2.55 -15.83 -7.61
C SER A 165 -2.61 -14.32 -7.39
N LEU A 166 -2.39 -13.56 -8.45
CA LEU A 166 -2.46 -12.09 -8.39
C LEU A 166 -3.90 -11.59 -8.12
N ALA A 167 -4.91 -12.27 -8.67
CA ALA A 167 -6.31 -11.97 -8.42
C ALA A 167 -6.73 -12.27 -6.97
N GLU A 168 -6.21 -13.35 -6.37
CA GLU A 168 -6.41 -13.67 -4.96
C GLU A 168 -5.83 -12.57 -4.06
N ALA A 169 -4.58 -12.17 -4.28
CA ALA A 169 -3.94 -11.09 -3.54
C ALA A 169 -4.68 -9.74 -3.74
N LEU A 170 -5.13 -9.47 -4.95
CA LEU A 170 -5.88 -8.26 -5.27
C LEU A 170 -7.23 -8.19 -4.56
N LYS A 171 -7.94 -9.32 -4.47
CA LYS A 171 -9.17 -9.42 -3.68
C LYS A 171 -8.89 -9.26 -2.19
N GLU A 172 -7.85 -9.91 -1.67
CA GLU A 172 -7.43 -9.78 -0.28
C GLU A 172 -7.12 -8.33 0.06
N ARG A 173 -6.34 -7.65 -0.77
CA ARG A 173 -6.05 -6.23 -0.61
C ARG A 173 -7.31 -5.40 -0.58
N ALA A 174 -8.23 -5.58 -1.54
CA ALA A 174 -9.48 -4.81 -1.60
C ALA A 174 -10.34 -4.98 -0.34
N VAL A 175 -10.37 -6.17 0.24
CA VAL A 175 -11.06 -6.44 1.52
C VAL A 175 -10.32 -5.75 2.66
N ARG A 176 -9.01 -5.91 2.73
CA ARG A 176 -8.18 -5.39 3.81
C ARG A 176 -8.19 -3.86 3.87
N ASP A 177 -8.06 -3.19 2.73
CA ASP A 177 -8.11 -1.72 2.63
C ASP A 177 -9.39 -1.16 3.29
N ILE A 178 -10.55 -1.81 3.06
CA ILE A 178 -11.82 -1.36 3.60
C ILE A 178 -11.96 -1.73 5.09
N GLU A 179 -11.49 -2.91 5.50
CA GLU A 179 -11.48 -3.31 6.91
C GLU A 179 -10.61 -2.37 7.76
N GLU A 180 -9.44 -2.00 7.26
CA GLU A 180 -8.56 -1.02 7.91
C GLU A 180 -9.24 0.37 7.97
N ALA A 181 -9.87 0.83 6.89
CA ALA A 181 -10.60 2.11 6.87
C ALA A 181 -11.77 2.14 7.86
N ILE A 182 -12.51 1.03 7.99
CA ILE A 182 -13.57 0.88 9.01
C ILE A 182 -12.98 0.95 10.42
N ALA A 183 -11.90 0.24 10.67
CA ALA A 183 -11.26 0.22 11.97
C ALA A 183 -10.64 1.58 12.34
N VAL A 184 -10.03 2.28 11.39
CA VAL A 184 -9.58 3.68 11.58
C VAL A 184 -10.75 4.56 11.96
N ARG A 185 -11.86 4.54 11.22
CA ARG A 185 -13.07 5.33 11.52
C ARG A 185 -13.59 5.06 12.94
N ASP A 186 -13.62 3.79 13.34
CA ASP A 186 -14.22 3.37 14.61
C ASP A 186 -13.28 3.64 15.81
N ASN A 187 -11.97 3.68 15.58
CA ASN A 187 -10.94 3.92 16.60
C ASN A 187 -10.40 5.36 16.60
N TYR A 188 -10.85 6.20 15.67
CA TYR A 188 -10.34 7.56 15.58
C TYR A 188 -10.80 8.41 16.76
N GLU A 189 -9.82 8.95 17.48
CA GLU A 189 -10.00 10.01 18.47
C GLU A 189 -9.07 11.16 18.09
N PRO A 190 -9.58 12.42 17.91
CA PRO A 190 -8.76 13.57 17.57
C PRO A 190 -7.60 13.71 18.56
N ALA A 191 -6.40 13.87 18.04
CA ALA A 191 -5.22 14.21 18.83
C ALA A 191 -4.95 15.71 18.77
N ASP A 192 -4.22 16.24 19.74
CA ASP A 192 -3.71 17.61 19.76
C ASP A 192 -2.16 17.53 19.87
N PRO A 193 -1.48 17.19 18.74
CA PRO A 193 -0.04 17.03 18.76
C PRO A 193 0.67 18.34 19.14
N ALA A 194 1.67 18.21 20.01
CA ALA A 194 2.53 19.37 20.31
C ALA A 194 3.40 19.71 19.08
N PRO A 195 4.02 20.89 19.03
CA PRO A 195 5.03 21.19 18.03
C PRO A 195 6.09 20.09 17.95
N ASP A 196 6.46 19.69 16.75
CA ASP A 196 7.40 18.59 16.45
C ASP A 196 6.86 17.17 16.80
N GLU A 197 5.56 17.03 17.09
CA GLU A 197 4.92 15.73 17.27
C GLU A 197 4.14 15.29 16.01
N THR A 198 4.30 14.03 15.64
CA THR A 198 3.50 13.37 14.61
C THR A 198 2.63 12.30 15.26
N VAL A 199 1.35 12.26 14.90
CA VAL A 199 0.42 11.22 15.29
C VAL A 199 -0.09 10.50 14.07
N VAL A 200 0.01 9.17 14.07
CA VAL A 200 -0.53 8.33 13.00
C VAL A 200 -1.78 7.62 13.53
N HIS A 201 -2.90 7.81 12.86
CA HIS A 201 -4.12 7.06 13.14
C HIS A 201 -4.21 5.88 12.18
N ASP A 202 -4.17 4.68 12.72
CA ASP A 202 -4.35 3.44 11.97
C ASP A 202 -5.51 2.60 12.54
N SER A 203 -5.70 1.41 12.03
CA SER A 203 -6.78 0.51 12.45
C SER A 203 -6.74 0.12 13.93
N GLU A 204 -5.62 0.30 14.60
CA GLU A 204 -5.42 -0.06 16.02
C GLU A 204 -5.48 1.18 16.94
N GLY A 205 -5.63 2.39 16.38
CA GLY A 205 -5.74 3.66 17.10
C GLY A 205 -4.59 4.62 16.83
N ALA A 206 -4.44 5.63 17.70
CA ALA A 206 -3.40 6.65 17.56
C ALA A 206 -2.03 6.12 17.98
N LYS A 207 -1.01 6.37 17.16
CA LYS A 207 0.37 5.90 17.37
C LYS A 207 1.40 7.01 17.16
N ARG A 208 2.56 6.80 17.74
CA ARG A 208 3.78 7.57 17.45
C ARG A 208 4.49 6.99 16.23
N PRO A 209 5.42 7.75 15.61
CA PRO A 209 6.18 7.26 14.45
C PRO A 209 6.99 5.98 14.66
N ASP A 210 7.15 5.51 15.90
CA ASP A 210 7.80 4.24 16.24
C ASP A 210 6.81 3.09 16.45
N GLY A 211 5.55 3.27 16.06
CA GLY A 211 4.51 2.25 16.22
C GLY A 211 3.95 2.11 17.64
N THR A 212 4.50 2.83 18.64
CA THR A 212 3.96 2.79 20.01
C THR A 212 2.68 3.60 20.14
N ALA A 213 1.78 3.17 21.02
CA ALA A 213 0.52 3.87 21.26
C ALA A 213 0.75 5.34 21.66
N TYR A 214 -0.04 6.24 21.06
CA TYR A 214 -0.10 7.64 21.43
C TYR A 214 -1.17 7.82 22.51
N GLU A 215 -0.77 8.31 23.68
CA GLU A 215 -1.70 8.63 24.75
C GLU A 215 -2.18 10.08 24.58
N THR A 216 -3.47 10.23 24.28
CA THR A 216 -4.10 11.56 24.27
C THR A 216 -4.01 12.19 25.66
N ARG A 217 -3.55 13.43 25.71
CA ARG A 217 -3.50 14.17 27.00
C ARG A 217 -4.93 14.45 27.48
N PRO A 218 -5.24 14.21 28.77
CA PRO A 218 -6.58 14.44 29.30
C PRO A 218 -6.95 15.92 29.37
#